data_d2e967ac1f947046c6e7d8adcf54d885
#
_entry.id   d2e967ac1f947046c6e7d8adcf54d885
#
_cell.length_a   1.000
_cell.length_b   1.000
_cell.length_c   1.000
_cell.angle_alpha   90.00
_cell.angle_beta   90.00
_cell.angle_gamma   90.00
#
_symmetry.space_group_name_H-M   'P 1'
#
loop_
_entity.id
_entity.type
_entity.pdbx_description
1 polymer ?
#
loop_
_entity_poly.entity_id
_entity_poly.type
_entity_poly.pdbx_seq_one_letter_code
_entity_poly.pdbx_strand_id
1 'polypeptide(L)'
;MGAWVRAAGSAAAAVADRPRLWVPGGLAWLLTIGWLSLVVGVARPPSVGELTFLGAGLVTSGAWPWNLVAILVGALIVAVSAAALVALSEVALLGRTWEKGADPRRAVALTLVCWLPVALAGAMLAFAVAAVAVIEFNSPTDVEGPILRIALRLLPMIGLALLVAIAAAALHAAALRGLATGASTIGALRRAPRALGRSGAPASIHVLASTVVRVGYLVLAAVLLRVLWAPIEQRLALDGIDAASALLLVGFVAIWLCLILGGGALHAWGSVAWTRILDAAAEDRGTASPTVETTAQP
;
A
#
# COMPACT_ATOMS: atom_id res chain seq x y z
N MET A 1 -25.10 -6.44 -0.96
CA MET A 1 -24.50 -5.92 -2.19
C MET A 1 -24.91 -4.46 -2.47
N GLY A 2 -26.19 -4.09 -2.38
CA GLY A 2 -26.65 -2.72 -2.67
C GLY A 2 -26.02 -1.60 -1.83
N ALA A 3 -25.74 -1.82 -0.55
CA ALA A 3 -25.10 -0.82 0.31
C ALA A 3 -23.68 -0.48 -0.13
N TRP A 4 -22.87 -1.49 -0.48
CA TRP A 4 -21.54 -1.27 -1.01
C TRP A 4 -21.54 -0.53 -2.36
N VAL A 5 -22.43 -0.92 -3.28
CA VAL A 5 -22.55 -0.26 -4.60
C VAL A 5 -22.88 1.22 -4.44
N ARG A 6 -23.80 1.58 -3.54
CA ARG A 6 -24.13 2.98 -3.24
C ARG A 6 -22.93 3.73 -2.66
N ALA A 7 -22.25 3.16 -1.68
CA ALA A 7 -21.08 3.78 -1.05
C ALA A 7 -19.93 3.96 -2.07
N ALA A 8 -19.64 2.94 -2.87
CA ALA A 8 -18.59 2.97 -3.88
C ALA A 8 -18.90 3.96 -5.02
N GLY A 9 -20.13 3.96 -5.53
CA GLY A 9 -20.55 4.87 -6.60
C GLY A 9 -20.56 6.33 -6.14
N SER A 10 -21.10 6.60 -4.95
CA SER A 10 -21.09 7.96 -4.41
C SER A 10 -19.67 8.44 -4.05
N ALA A 11 -18.77 7.53 -3.62
CA ALA A 11 -17.36 7.85 -3.42
C ALA A 11 -16.66 8.19 -4.73
N ALA A 12 -16.95 7.46 -5.81
CA ALA A 12 -16.39 7.73 -7.13
C ALA A 12 -16.80 9.12 -7.63
N ALA A 13 -18.07 9.48 -7.54
CA ALA A 13 -18.58 10.81 -7.88
C ALA A 13 -17.87 11.90 -7.05
N ALA A 14 -17.77 11.74 -5.73
CA ALA A 14 -17.12 12.71 -4.85
C ALA A 14 -15.63 12.92 -5.16
N VAL A 15 -14.93 11.90 -5.63
CA VAL A 15 -13.50 11.99 -6.01
C VAL A 15 -13.35 12.59 -7.42
N ALA A 16 -14.25 12.29 -8.35
CA ALA A 16 -14.27 12.90 -9.68
C ALA A 16 -14.53 14.41 -9.60
N ASP A 17 -15.49 14.83 -8.76
CA ASP A 17 -15.85 16.25 -8.58
C ASP A 17 -14.77 17.06 -7.83
N ARG A 18 -13.81 16.37 -7.16
CA ARG A 18 -12.79 17.02 -6.32
C ARG A 18 -11.38 16.55 -6.66
N PRO A 19 -10.78 16.98 -7.80
CA PRO A 19 -9.41 16.55 -8.22
C PRO A 19 -8.33 16.85 -7.17
N ARG A 20 -8.56 17.82 -6.28
CA ARG A 20 -7.65 18.12 -5.16
C ARG A 20 -7.43 16.95 -4.20
N LEU A 21 -8.29 15.93 -4.22
CA LEU A 21 -8.11 14.68 -3.46
C LEU A 21 -7.06 13.76 -4.08
N TRP A 22 -6.78 13.90 -5.39
CA TRP A 22 -5.85 13.04 -6.11
C TRP A 22 -4.40 13.22 -5.63
N VAL A 23 -4.03 14.43 -5.22
CA VAL A 23 -2.66 14.73 -4.76
C VAL A 23 -2.32 13.99 -3.45
N PRO A 24 -3.06 14.18 -2.32
CA PRO A 24 -2.78 13.40 -1.12
C PRO A 24 -3.01 11.90 -1.34
N GLY A 25 -4.00 11.50 -2.15
CA GLY A 25 -4.18 10.11 -2.54
C GLY A 25 -2.99 9.56 -3.31
N GLY A 26 -2.41 10.34 -4.24
CA GLY A 26 -1.24 9.99 -5.03
C GLY A 26 0.00 9.79 -4.17
N LEU A 27 0.21 10.66 -3.18
CA LEU A 27 1.30 10.50 -2.23
C LEU A 27 1.12 9.22 -1.38
N ALA A 28 -0.09 8.97 -0.86
CA ALA A 28 -0.37 7.76 -0.11
C ALA A 28 -0.23 6.50 -0.98
N TRP A 29 -0.73 6.52 -2.23
CA TRP A 29 -0.58 5.42 -3.18
C TRP A 29 0.88 5.15 -3.52
N LEU A 30 1.64 6.20 -3.85
CA LEU A 30 3.06 6.10 -4.18
C LEU A 30 3.86 5.45 -3.05
N LEU A 31 3.66 5.91 -1.82
CA LEU A 31 4.43 5.43 -0.65
C LEU A 31 4.00 4.06 -0.15
N THR A 32 2.80 3.58 -0.51
CA THR A 32 2.34 2.23 -0.13
C THR A 32 2.73 1.17 -1.15
N ILE A 33 2.22 1.27 -2.38
CA ILE A 33 2.42 0.26 -3.43
C ILE A 33 2.89 0.87 -4.77
N GLY A 34 2.66 2.17 -4.98
CA GLY A 34 2.88 2.81 -6.28
C GLY A 34 4.33 2.84 -6.73
N TRP A 35 5.27 2.90 -5.79
CA TRP A 35 6.70 2.83 -6.08
C TRP A 35 7.10 1.51 -6.78
N LEU A 36 6.35 0.42 -6.52
CA LEU A 36 6.56 -0.86 -7.20
C LEU A 36 6.35 -0.77 -8.71
N SER A 37 5.44 0.12 -9.18
CA SER A 37 5.24 0.32 -10.61
C SER A 37 6.51 0.79 -11.31
N LEU A 38 7.27 1.67 -10.66
CA LEU A 38 8.55 2.15 -11.18
C LEU A 38 9.61 1.06 -11.10
N VAL A 39 9.74 0.39 -9.95
CA VAL A 39 10.74 -0.67 -9.78
C VAL A 39 10.50 -1.81 -10.78
N VAL A 40 9.28 -2.34 -10.88
CA VAL A 40 8.97 -3.44 -11.80
C VAL A 40 9.02 -2.99 -13.26
N GLY A 41 8.64 -1.73 -13.54
CA GLY A 41 8.64 -1.19 -14.91
C GLY A 41 10.04 -0.83 -15.44
N VAL A 42 10.93 -0.37 -14.59
CA VAL A 42 12.24 0.17 -14.99
C VAL A 42 13.41 -0.71 -14.57
N ALA A 43 13.37 -1.24 -13.33
CA ALA A 43 14.49 -2.01 -12.81
C ALA A 43 14.61 -3.37 -13.52
N ARG A 44 15.82 -3.66 -13.97
CA ARG A 44 16.17 -5.02 -14.37
C ARG A 44 16.35 -5.87 -13.11
N PRO A 45 15.74 -7.06 -13.03
CA PRO A 45 16.02 -7.98 -11.93
C PRO A 45 17.52 -8.24 -11.87
N PRO A 46 18.15 -8.09 -10.69
CA PRO A 46 19.57 -8.38 -10.57
C PRO A 46 19.82 -9.86 -10.86
N SER A 47 20.90 -10.15 -11.59
CA SER A 47 21.34 -11.52 -11.81
C SER A 47 21.85 -12.13 -10.50
N VAL A 48 21.88 -13.45 -10.43
CA VAL A 48 22.43 -14.18 -9.27
C VAL A 48 23.88 -13.77 -9.01
N GLY A 49 24.67 -13.58 -10.08
CA GLY A 49 26.05 -13.10 -9.97
C GLY A 49 26.11 -11.72 -9.31
N GLU A 50 25.28 -10.77 -9.74
CA GLU A 50 25.22 -9.42 -9.15
C GLU A 50 24.84 -9.46 -7.67
N LEU A 51 23.84 -10.28 -7.29
CA LEU A 51 23.45 -10.46 -5.89
C LEU A 51 24.58 -11.08 -5.06
N THR A 52 25.30 -12.05 -5.61
CA THR A 52 26.44 -12.69 -4.96
C THR A 52 27.59 -11.68 -4.76
N PHE A 53 27.90 -10.89 -5.79
CA PHE A 53 28.92 -9.84 -5.69
C PHE A 53 28.55 -8.75 -4.69
N LEU A 54 27.29 -8.30 -4.66
CA LEU A 54 26.80 -7.34 -3.67
C LEU A 54 26.91 -7.91 -2.25
N GLY A 55 26.47 -9.16 -2.04
CA GLY A 55 26.54 -9.82 -0.74
C GLY A 55 27.99 -10.03 -0.29
N ALA A 56 28.86 -10.54 -1.17
CA ALA A 56 30.27 -10.70 -0.88
C ALA A 56 30.95 -9.35 -0.60
N GLY A 57 30.68 -8.33 -1.41
CA GLY A 57 31.23 -6.98 -1.22
C GLY A 57 30.83 -6.36 0.12
N LEU A 58 29.59 -6.60 0.58
CA LEU A 58 29.13 -6.17 1.90
C LEU A 58 29.92 -6.84 3.03
N VAL A 59 30.08 -8.16 2.96
CA VAL A 59 30.70 -8.96 4.04
C VAL A 59 32.22 -8.80 4.05
N THR A 60 32.86 -8.70 2.88
CA THR A 60 34.32 -8.58 2.76
C THR A 60 34.82 -7.14 2.88
N SER A 61 33.92 -6.16 2.90
CA SER A 61 34.30 -4.76 3.10
C SER A 61 34.91 -4.55 4.48
N GLY A 62 35.93 -3.72 4.60
CA GLY A 62 36.54 -3.34 5.88
C GLY A 62 35.54 -2.59 6.81
N ALA A 63 34.35 -2.25 6.32
CA ALA A 63 33.30 -1.58 7.07
C ALA A 63 32.24 -2.55 7.63
N TRP A 64 32.41 -3.87 7.49
CA TRP A 64 31.52 -4.86 8.11
C TRP A 64 31.68 -4.87 9.64
N PRO A 65 30.59 -4.92 10.45
CA PRO A 65 29.15 -4.96 10.06
C PRO A 65 28.48 -3.59 9.93
N TRP A 66 29.22 -2.49 10.01
CA TRP A 66 28.67 -1.12 10.08
C TRP A 66 27.91 -0.70 8.81
N ASN A 67 28.33 -1.18 7.65
CA ASN A 67 27.60 -0.97 6.40
C ASN A 67 26.20 -1.60 6.42
N LEU A 68 26.05 -2.81 7.01
CA LEU A 68 24.72 -3.43 7.20
C LEU A 68 23.88 -2.62 8.18
N VAL A 69 24.46 -2.17 9.31
CA VAL A 69 23.77 -1.31 10.28
C VAL A 69 23.30 -0.02 9.59
N ALA A 70 24.16 0.61 8.80
CA ALA A 70 23.79 1.84 8.08
C ALA A 70 22.64 1.62 7.08
N ILE A 71 22.64 0.51 6.34
CA ILE A 71 21.55 0.13 5.43
C ILE A 71 20.24 -0.07 6.22
N LEU A 72 20.28 -0.81 7.33
CA LEU A 72 19.09 -1.08 8.15
C LEU A 72 18.54 0.20 8.79
N VAL A 73 19.41 1.07 9.30
CA VAL A 73 19.00 2.37 9.85
C VAL A 73 18.42 3.27 8.76
N GLY A 74 19.05 3.32 7.58
CA GLY A 74 18.52 4.06 6.43
C GLY A 74 17.15 3.54 6.00
N ALA A 75 16.98 2.22 5.88
CA ALA A 75 15.69 1.60 5.56
C ALA A 75 14.61 1.91 6.61
N LEU A 76 14.97 1.90 7.90
CA LEU A 76 14.06 2.25 8.99
C LEU A 76 13.63 3.72 8.90
N ILE A 77 14.57 4.65 8.67
CA ILE A 77 14.25 6.07 8.50
C ILE A 77 13.29 6.28 7.33
N VAL A 78 13.56 5.64 6.18
CA VAL A 78 12.69 5.72 5.00
C VAL A 78 11.31 5.16 5.33
N ALA A 79 11.21 4.00 5.98
CA ALA A 79 9.94 3.37 6.34
C ALA A 79 9.11 4.24 7.31
N VAL A 80 9.74 4.80 8.34
CA VAL A 80 9.08 5.70 9.30
C VAL A 80 8.60 6.99 8.62
N SER A 81 9.45 7.57 7.76
CA SER A 81 9.08 8.78 7.00
C SER A 81 7.92 8.51 6.04
N ALA A 82 7.94 7.38 5.33
CA ALA A 82 6.85 6.96 4.45
C ALA A 82 5.55 6.76 5.24
N ALA A 83 5.60 6.07 6.38
CA ALA A 83 4.43 5.87 7.25
C ALA A 83 3.86 7.21 7.75
N ALA A 84 4.71 8.16 8.13
CA ALA A 84 4.30 9.50 8.55
C ALA A 84 3.61 10.27 7.41
N LEU A 85 4.18 10.24 6.21
CA LEU A 85 3.61 10.91 5.03
C LEU A 85 2.28 10.27 4.60
N VAL A 86 2.15 8.94 4.66
CA VAL A 86 0.89 8.24 4.41
C VAL A 86 -0.16 8.65 5.44
N ALA A 87 0.18 8.69 6.73
CA ALA A 87 -0.72 9.14 7.78
C ALA A 87 -1.23 10.57 7.54
N LEU A 88 -0.33 11.49 7.22
CA LEU A 88 -0.67 12.88 6.93
C LEU A 88 -1.56 13.01 5.68
N SER A 89 -1.30 12.21 4.66
CA SER A 89 -2.11 12.15 3.43
C SER A 89 -3.53 11.67 3.72
N GLU A 90 -3.67 10.62 4.53
CA GLU A 90 -4.98 10.09 4.95
C GLU A 90 -5.75 11.09 5.83
N VAL A 91 -5.07 11.79 6.76
CA VAL A 91 -5.69 12.87 7.55
C VAL A 91 -6.20 13.99 6.64
N ALA A 92 -5.40 14.37 5.63
CA ALA A 92 -5.80 15.38 4.66
C ALA A 92 -7.00 14.93 3.82
N LEU A 93 -7.08 13.65 3.44
CA LEU A 93 -8.24 13.07 2.75
C LEU A 93 -9.49 13.11 3.63
N LEU A 94 -9.40 12.67 4.89
CA LEU A 94 -10.51 12.68 5.83
C LEU A 94 -11.01 14.10 6.12
N GLY A 95 -10.11 15.05 6.36
CA GLY A 95 -10.48 16.45 6.62
C GLY A 95 -11.23 17.11 5.45
N ARG A 96 -10.90 16.71 4.20
CA ARG A 96 -11.53 17.24 3.00
C ARG A 96 -12.85 16.54 2.61
N THR A 97 -13.06 15.32 3.07
CA THR A 97 -14.21 14.49 2.67
C THR A 97 -15.25 14.32 3.76
N TRP A 98 -14.86 14.38 5.01
CA TRP A 98 -15.71 14.10 6.17
C TRP A 98 -15.87 15.28 7.13
N GLU A 99 -15.17 16.39 6.88
CA GLU A 99 -15.13 17.58 7.76
C GLU A 99 -14.73 17.28 9.21
N LYS A 100 -14.23 16.07 9.49
CA LYS A 100 -13.73 15.63 10.79
C LYS A 100 -12.22 15.46 10.67
N GLY A 101 -11.48 16.28 11.41
CA GLY A 101 -10.03 16.19 11.48
C GLY A 101 -9.58 15.11 12.47
N ALA A 102 -8.60 14.30 12.09
CA ALA A 102 -7.85 13.49 13.04
C ALA A 102 -6.55 14.22 13.46
N ASP A 103 -6.14 14.05 14.71
CA ASP A 103 -4.85 14.58 15.17
C ASP A 103 -3.70 13.92 14.38
N PRO A 104 -2.88 14.69 13.63
CA PRO A 104 -1.81 14.15 12.81
C PRO A 104 -0.82 13.26 13.59
N ARG A 105 -0.45 13.68 14.82
CA ARG A 105 0.49 12.90 15.65
C ARG A 105 -0.06 11.53 16.02
N ARG A 106 -1.34 11.47 16.38
CA ARG A 106 -2.03 10.21 16.70
C ARG A 106 -2.20 9.35 15.45
N ALA A 107 -2.46 9.95 14.29
CA ALA A 107 -2.56 9.24 13.03
C ALA A 107 -1.22 8.62 12.64
N VAL A 108 -0.09 9.34 12.79
CA VAL A 108 1.26 8.79 12.56
C VAL A 108 1.54 7.61 13.49
N ALA A 109 1.28 7.76 14.79
CA ALA A 109 1.47 6.69 15.77
C ALA A 109 0.62 5.47 15.44
N LEU A 110 -0.65 5.66 15.04
CA LEU A 110 -1.54 4.58 14.61
C LEU A 110 -1.00 3.87 13.36
N THR A 111 -0.54 4.62 12.36
CA THR A 111 0.00 4.06 11.12
C THR A 111 1.23 3.21 11.39
N LEU A 112 2.17 3.69 12.22
CA LEU A 112 3.35 2.93 12.62
C LEU A 112 2.99 1.62 13.32
N VAL A 113 2.03 1.64 14.24
CA VAL A 113 1.55 0.43 14.93
C VAL A 113 0.90 -0.55 13.94
N CYS A 114 0.07 -0.07 13.02
CA CYS A 114 -0.58 -0.93 12.02
C CYS A 114 0.40 -1.47 10.98
N TRP A 115 1.49 -0.77 10.67
CA TRP A 115 2.50 -1.22 9.71
C TRP A 115 3.52 -2.18 10.31
N LEU A 116 3.67 -2.23 11.63
CA LEU A 116 4.60 -3.13 12.30
C LEU A 116 4.41 -4.61 11.90
N PRO A 117 3.20 -5.20 11.94
CA PRO A 117 3.01 -6.59 11.50
C PRO A 117 3.31 -6.78 10.01
N VAL A 118 3.06 -5.77 9.16
CA VAL A 118 3.42 -5.82 7.73
C VAL A 118 4.93 -5.82 7.55
N ALA A 119 5.65 -4.97 8.29
CA ALA A 119 7.11 -4.92 8.26
C ALA A 119 7.73 -6.23 8.75
N LEU A 120 7.19 -6.82 9.81
CA LEU A 120 7.63 -8.13 10.31
C LEU A 120 7.37 -9.25 9.29
N ALA A 121 6.18 -9.28 8.69
CA ALA A 121 5.86 -10.27 7.64
C ALA A 121 6.77 -10.10 6.41
N GLY A 122 7.06 -8.86 6.02
CA GLY A 122 8.01 -8.53 4.95
C GLY A 122 9.44 -8.98 5.27
N ALA A 123 9.91 -8.74 6.50
CA ALA A 123 11.23 -9.19 6.95
C ALA A 123 11.34 -10.72 6.98
N MET A 124 10.30 -11.40 7.47
CA MET A 124 10.25 -12.87 7.45
C MET A 124 10.24 -13.42 6.02
N LEU A 125 9.50 -12.79 5.11
CA LEU A 125 9.48 -13.17 3.70
C LEU A 125 10.86 -12.95 3.07
N ALA A 126 11.51 -11.82 3.30
CA ALA A 126 12.85 -11.52 2.80
C ALA A 126 13.89 -12.56 3.31
N PHE A 127 13.83 -12.92 4.59
CA PHE A 127 14.67 -13.97 5.16
C PHE A 127 14.41 -15.33 4.51
N ALA A 128 13.14 -15.69 4.31
CA ALA A 128 12.76 -16.94 3.67
C ALA A 128 13.22 -16.98 2.20
N VAL A 129 13.11 -15.87 1.46
CA VAL A 129 13.64 -15.74 0.09
C VAL A 129 15.14 -16.02 0.09
N ALA A 130 15.91 -15.38 0.98
CA ALA A 130 17.34 -15.57 1.09
C ALA A 130 17.70 -17.03 1.42
N ALA A 131 17.03 -17.63 2.43
CA ALA A 131 17.28 -19.01 2.84
C ALA A 131 16.96 -20.03 1.73
N VAL A 132 15.80 -19.89 1.08
CA VAL A 132 15.42 -20.81 -0.02
C VAL A 132 16.31 -20.61 -1.23
N ALA A 133 16.71 -19.37 -1.56
CA ALA A 133 17.63 -19.09 -2.65
C ALA A 133 18.98 -19.76 -2.41
N VAL A 134 19.57 -19.65 -1.20
CA VAL A 134 20.82 -20.32 -0.86
C VAL A 134 20.72 -21.84 -1.05
N ILE A 135 19.62 -22.45 -0.64
CA ILE A 135 19.41 -23.90 -0.78
C ILE A 135 19.31 -24.29 -2.27
N GLU A 136 18.48 -23.58 -3.04
CA GLU A 136 18.22 -23.93 -4.45
C GLU A 136 19.43 -23.66 -5.36
N PHE A 137 20.20 -22.60 -5.11
CA PHE A 137 21.38 -22.31 -5.89
C PHE A 137 22.61 -23.17 -5.55
N ASN A 138 22.64 -23.75 -4.34
CA ASN A 138 23.67 -24.73 -3.98
C ASN A 138 23.30 -26.19 -4.40
N SER A 139 22.12 -26.40 -4.96
CA SER A 139 21.66 -27.72 -5.46
C SER A 139 21.64 -27.72 -6.99
N PRO A 140 22.77 -28.08 -7.67
CA PRO A 140 22.90 -27.94 -9.12
C PRO A 140 22.10 -29.02 -9.84
N THR A 141 20.83 -28.80 -10.12
CA THR A 141 20.05 -29.78 -10.87
C THR A 141 19.54 -29.27 -12.22
N ASP A 142 19.27 -27.97 -12.40
CA ASP A 142 18.84 -27.39 -13.68
C ASP A 142 18.89 -25.86 -13.67
N VAL A 143 19.30 -25.23 -14.76
CA VAL A 143 19.48 -23.79 -14.86
C VAL A 143 18.14 -23.02 -14.82
N GLU A 144 17.07 -23.61 -15.36
CA GLU A 144 15.73 -22.96 -15.42
C GLU A 144 14.79 -23.32 -14.25
N GLY A 145 15.05 -24.44 -13.55
CA GLY A 145 14.21 -24.93 -12.47
C GLY A 145 14.28 -24.17 -11.13
N PRO A 146 15.43 -23.56 -10.70
CA PRO A 146 15.56 -22.98 -9.37
C PRO A 146 14.57 -21.86 -9.08
N ILE A 147 14.38 -20.93 -10.02
CA ILE A 147 13.51 -19.75 -9.83
C ILE A 147 12.06 -20.17 -9.61
N LEU A 148 11.56 -21.10 -10.41
CA LEU A 148 10.19 -21.61 -10.27
C LEU A 148 10.01 -22.35 -8.94
N ARG A 149 10.98 -23.18 -8.54
CA ARG A 149 10.96 -23.88 -7.25
C ARG A 149 10.99 -22.91 -6.07
N ILE A 150 11.81 -21.86 -6.13
CA ILE A 150 11.84 -20.80 -5.12
C ILE A 150 10.46 -20.15 -5.03
N ALA A 151 9.89 -19.74 -6.16
CA ALA A 151 8.59 -19.10 -6.20
C ALA A 151 7.48 -19.99 -5.61
N LEU A 152 7.43 -21.27 -5.98
CA LEU A 152 6.44 -22.23 -5.46
C LEU A 152 6.59 -22.49 -3.96
N ARG A 153 7.81 -22.60 -3.45
CA ARG A 153 8.07 -22.78 -2.01
C ARG A 153 7.69 -21.57 -1.18
N LEU A 154 7.83 -20.37 -1.76
CA LEU A 154 7.51 -19.13 -1.08
C LEU A 154 6.03 -18.72 -1.21
N LEU A 155 5.27 -19.35 -2.10
CA LEU A 155 3.87 -18.99 -2.36
C LEU A 155 3.00 -18.93 -1.09
N PRO A 156 3.07 -19.89 -0.13
CA PRO A 156 2.31 -19.81 1.11
C PRO A 156 2.71 -18.61 1.98
N MET A 157 4.01 -18.29 2.04
CA MET A 157 4.51 -17.14 2.81
C MET A 157 4.13 -15.81 2.16
N ILE A 158 4.19 -15.74 0.84
CA ILE A 158 3.71 -14.57 0.07
C ILE A 158 2.21 -14.38 0.34
N GLY A 159 1.41 -15.45 0.29
CA GLY A 159 -0.01 -15.43 0.61
C GLY A 159 -0.29 -14.94 2.04
N LEU A 160 0.47 -15.44 3.02
CA LEU A 160 0.34 -15.00 4.41
C LEU A 160 0.73 -13.52 4.59
N ALA A 161 1.84 -13.08 4.01
CA ALA A 161 2.28 -11.69 4.07
C ALA A 161 1.23 -10.74 3.43
N LEU A 162 0.63 -11.15 2.32
CA LEU A 162 -0.45 -10.41 1.66
C LEU A 162 -1.70 -10.33 2.54
N LEU A 163 -2.10 -11.43 3.17
CA LEU A 163 -3.24 -11.45 4.11
C LEU A 163 -3.00 -10.53 5.30
N VAL A 164 -1.78 -10.55 5.88
CA VAL A 164 -1.39 -9.62 6.96
C VAL A 164 -1.47 -8.18 6.49
N ALA A 165 -0.97 -7.86 5.30
CA ALA A 165 -1.01 -6.51 4.74
C ALA A 165 -2.46 -6.03 4.50
N ILE A 166 -3.33 -6.87 3.96
CA ILE A 166 -4.75 -6.57 3.74
C ILE A 166 -5.47 -6.35 5.07
N ALA A 167 -5.26 -7.22 6.06
CA ALA A 167 -5.86 -7.10 7.39
C ALA A 167 -5.38 -5.82 8.10
N ALA A 168 -4.09 -5.54 8.07
CA ALA A 168 -3.51 -4.32 8.64
C ALA A 168 -4.07 -3.05 7.98
N ALA A 169 -4.22 -3.04 6.64
CA ALA A 169 -4.79 -1.92 5.91
C ALA A 169 -6.28 -1.69 6.28
N ALA A 170 -7.07 -2.75 6.42
CA ALA A 170 -8.47 -2.65 6.83
C ALA A 170 -8.59 -2.14 8.28
N LEU A 171 -7.78 -2.67 9.20
CA LEU A 171 -7.72 -2.22 10.60
C LEU A 171 -7.29 -0.76 10.69
N HIS A 172 -6.26 -0.36 9.97
CA HIS A 172 -5.78 1.02 9.90
C HIS A 172 -6.88 1.96 9.40
N ALA A 173 -7.56 1.59 8.31
CA ALA A 173 -8.65 2.39 7.75
C ALA A 173 -9.80 2.60 8.75
N ALA A 174 -10.22 1.56 9.46
CA ALA A 174 -11.26 1.65 10.48
C ALA A 174 -10.82 2.43 11.73
N ALA A 175 -9.58 2.20 12.21
CA ALA A 175 -9.05 2.87 13.38
C ALA A 175 -8.83 4.36 13.12
N LEU A 176 -8.40 4.75 11.92
CA LEU A 176 -8.20 6.16 11.57
C LEU A 176 -9.52 6.95 11.61
N ARG A 177 -10.64 6.34 11.20
CA ARG A 177 -11.99 6.94 11.34
C ARG A 177 -12.41 7.03 12.81
N GLY A 178 -12.01 6.05 13.62
CA GLY A 178 -12.16 6.12 15.07
C GLY A 178 -11.40 7.30 15.70
N LEU A 179 -10.18 7.62 15.23
CA LEU A 179 -9.45 8.83 15.65
C LEU A 179 -10.18 10.12 15.25
N ALA A 180 -10.70 10.18 14.03
CA ALA A 180 -11.43 11.35 13.53
C ALA A 180 -12.73 11.61 14.32
N THR A 181 -13.28 10.59 15.00
CA THR A 181 -14.42 10.74 15.93
C THR A 181 -13.99 11.02 17.39
N GLY A 182 -12.74 11.38 17.63
CA GLY A 182 -12.22 11.79 18.94
C GLY A 182 -11.71 10.66 19.84
N ALA A 183 -11.61 9.42 19.34
CA ALA A 183 -11.04 8.33 20.13
C ALA A 183 -9.52 8.52 20.35
N SER A 184 -8.99 7.97 21.45
CA SER A 184 -7.54 7.82 21.63
C SER A 184 -6.99 6.77 20.65
N THR A 185 -5.68 6.77 20.36
CA THR A 185 -5.04 5.81 19.46
C THR A 185 -5.34 4.36 19.85
N ILE A 186 -5.18 4.01 21.12
CA ILE A 186 -5.48 2.67 21.64
C ILE A 186 -6.98 2.38 21.57
N GLY A 187 -7.82 3.36 21.90
CA GLY A 187 -9.27 3.24 21.81
C GLY A 187 -9.77 3.01 20.38
N ALA A 188 -9.21 3.73 19.43
CA ALA A 188 -9.48 3.57 18.01
C ALA A 188 -9.09 2.17 17.50
N LEU A 189 -7.86 1.72 17.85
CA LEU A 189 -7.36 0.40 17.47
C LEU A 189 -8.21 -0.74 18.07
N ARG A 190 -8.59 -0.66 19.35
CA ARG A 190 -9.46 -1.66 20.00
C ARG A 190 -10.87 -1.71 19.43
N ARG A 191 -11.39 -0.59 18.93
CA ARG A 191 -12.73 -0.51 18.33
C ARG A 191 -12.74 -0.93 16.86
N ALA A 192 -11.62 -0.84 16.14
CA ALA A 192 -11.54 -1.13 14.71
C ALA A 192 -12.04 -2.54 14.32
N PRO A 193 -11.65 -3.65 14.98
CA PRO A 193 -12.18 -4.96 14.63
C PRO A 193 -13.69 -5.07 14.79
N ARG A 194 -14.23 -4.44 15.84
CA ARG A 194 -15.68 -4.40 16.06
C ARG A 194 -16.39 -3.56 14.99
N ALA A 195 -15.81 -2.46 14.56
CA ALA A 195 -16.36 -1.63 13.47
C ALA A 195 -16.39 -2.41 12.16
N LEU A 196 -15.30 -3.10 11.82
CA LEU A 196 -15.21 -3.97 10.64
C LEU A 196 -16.22 -5.12 10.69
N GLY A 197 -16.30 -5.84 11.82
CA GLY A 197 -17.26 -6.94 11.99
C GLY A 197 -18.71 -6.48 11.87
N ARG A 198 -19.01 -5.27 12.30
CA ARG A 198 -20.36 -4.67 12.20
C ARG A 198 -20.72 -4.25 10.78
N SER A 199 -19.74 -3.80 10.00
CA SER A 199 -19.93 -3.44 8.58
C SER A 199 -20.04 -4.69 7.69
N GLY A 200 -19.66 -5.88 8.19
CA GLY A 200 -19.90 -7.18 7.59
C GLY A 200 -19.55 -7.28 6.11
N ALA A 201 -20.48 -7.80 5.32
CA ALA A 201 -20.30 -8.02 3.89
C ALA A 201 -19.89 -6.75 3.10
N PRO A 202 -20.45 -5.54 3.31
CA PRO A 202 -19.98 -4.34 2.63
C PRO A 202 -18.49 -4.04 2.82
N ALA A 203 -17.95 -4.21 4.03
CA ALA A 203 -16.54 -4.02 4.32
C ALA A 203 -15.66 -5.07 3.61
N SER A 204 -16.05 -6.34 3.68
CA SER A 204 -15.31 -7.44 3.03
C SER A 204 -15.28 -7.28 1.50
N ILE A 205 -16.41 -6.93 0.89
CA ILE A 205 -16.48 -6.65 -0.56
C ILE A 205 -15.58 -5.46 -0.90
N HIS A 206 -15.57 -4.41 -0.07
CA HIS A 206 -14.75 -3.24 -0.32
C HIS A 206 -13.24 -3.57 -0.23
N VAL A 207 -12.82 -4.35 0.76
CA VAL A 207 -11.44 -4.83 0.88
C VAL A 207 -11.02 -5.57 -0.39
N LEU A 208 -11.83 -6.55 -0.81
CA LEU A 208 -11.54 -7.35 -2.01
C LEU A 208 -11.52 -6.48 -3.27
N ALA A 209 -12.56 -5.71 -3.52
CA ALA A 209 -12.68 -4.86 -4.70
C ALA A 209 -11.57 -3.81 -4.78
N SER A 210 -11.28 -3.11 -3.67
CA SER A 210 -10.22 -2.11 -3.62
C SER A 210 -8.84 -2.73 -3.82
N THR A 211 -8.59 -3.93 -3.29
CA THR A 211 -7.34 -4.66 -3.52
C THR A 211 -7.19 -5.06 -4.99
N VAL A 212 -8.21 -5.67 -5.58
CA VAL A 212 -8.19 -6.06 -7.00
C VAL A 212 -7.96 -4.86 -7.92
N VAL A 213 -8.68 -3.76 -7.69
CA VAL A 213 -8.54 -2.53 -8.49
C VAL A 213 -7.14 -1.93 -8.35
N ARG A 214 -6.60 -1.86 -7.13
CA ARG A 214 -5.25 -1.31 -6.88
C ARG A 214 -4.16 -2.17 -7.48
N VAL A 215 -4.24 -3.50 -7.33
CA VAL A 215 -3.27 -4.43 -7.91
C VAL A 215 -3.38 -4.42 -9.44
N GLY A 216 -4.58 -4.44 -9.99
CA GLY A 216 -4.80 -4.33 -11.44
C GLY A 216 -4.22 -3.04 -12.02
N TYR A 217 -4.45 -1.91 -11.34
CA TYR A 217 -3.85 -0.64 -11.73
C TYR A 217 -2.32 -0.62 -11.61
N LEU A 218 -1.76 -1.21 -10.54
CA LEU A 218 -0.32 -1.36 -10.37
C LEU A 218 0.31 -2.15 -11.52
N VAL A 219 -0.29 -3.29 -11.88
CA VAL A 219 0.18 -4.12 -13.00
C VAL A 219 0.12 -3.34 -14.31
N LEU A 220 -1.01 -2.67 -14.59
CA LEU A 220 -1.17 -1.84 -15.78
C LEU A 220 -0.09 -0.74 -15.84
N ALA A 221 0.13 -0.04 -14.72
CA ALA A 221 1.14 1.02 -14.63
C ALA A 221 2.56 0.45 -14.85
N ALA A 222 2.89 -0.69 -14.25
CA ALA A 222 4.21 -1.33 -14.41
C ALA A 222 4.44 -1.78 -15.86
N VAL A 223 3.45 -2.39 -16.50
CA VAL A 223 3.52 -2.80 -17.91
C VAL A 223 3.70 -1.59 -18.82
N LEU A 224 2.91 -0.54 -18.62
CA LEU A 224 3.03 0.69 -19.42
C LEU A 224 4.42 1.33 -19.27
N LEU A 225 4.91 1.44 -18.03
CA LEU A 225 6.24 1.98 -17.77
C LEU A 225 7.35 1.11 -18.38
N ARG A 226 7.20 -0.22 -18.37
CA ARG A 226 8.16 -1.12 -19.03
C ARG A 226 8.23 -0.92 -20.53
N VAL A 227 7.06 -0.81 -21.18
CA VAL A 227 6.97 -0.55 -22.63
C VAL A 227 7.60 0.80 -23.01
N LEU A 228 7.37 1.81 -22.17
CA LEU A 228 7.95 3.15 -22.41
C LEU A 228 9.44 3.22 -22.08
N TRP A 229 9.92 2.42 -21.12
CA TRP A 229 11.31 2.40 -20.72
C TRP A 229 12.22 1.67 -21.72
N ALA A 230 11.74 0.61 -22.36
CA ALA A 230 12.53 -0.21 -23.25
C ALA A 230 13.26 0.57 -24.37
N PRO A 231 12.62 1.51 -25.12
CA PRO A 231 13.32 2.32 -26.12
C PRO A 231 14.32 3.31 -25.51
N ILE A 232 14.06 3.79 -24.29
CA ILE A 232 14.97 4.70 -23.57
C ILE A 232 16.23 3.94 -23.18
N GLU A 233 16.07 2.76 -22.58
CA GLU A 233 17.18 1.87 -22.20
C GLU A 233 18.08 1.53 -23.40
N GLN A 234 17.46 1.18 -24.53
CA GLN A 234 18.18 0.86 -25.76
C GLN A 234 18.98 2.08 -26.29
N ARG A 235 18.38 3.26 -26.33
CA ARG A 235 19.09 4.48 -26.79
C ARG A 235 20.22 4.86 -25.85
N LEU A 236 19.99 4.85 -24.55
CA LEU A 236 21.03 5.14 -23.56
C LEU A 236 22.23 4.21 -23.68
N ALA A 237 21.99 2.94 -24.05
CA ALA A 237 23.04 1.94 -24.24
C ALA A 237 23.85 2.16 -25.53
N LEU A 238 23.23 2.65 -26.61
CA LEU A 238 23.85 2.84 -27.92
C LEU A 238 24.48 4.22 -28.11
N ASP A 239 23.70 5.26 -27.80
CA ASP A 239 24.01 6.66 -28.18
C ASP A 239 24.40 7.52 -26.96
N GLY A 240 24.20 6.99 -25.73
CA GLY A 240 24.37 7.76 -24.51
C GLY A 240 23.27 8.79 -24.31
N ILE A 241 23.59 9.89 -23.62
CA ILE A 241 22.62 10.96 -23.34
C ILE A 241 22.67 11.99 -24.45
N ASP A 242 21.67 11.97 -25.32
CA ASP A 242 21.43 12.95 -26.39
C ASP A 242 20.09 13.70 -26.17
N ALA A 243 19.78 14.68 -27.04
CA ALA A 243 18.56 15.46 -26.95
C ALA A 243 17.29 14.59 -27.09
N ALA A 244 17.34 13.53 -27.90
CA ALA A 244 16.21 12.63 -28.09
C ALA A 244 15.97 11.74 -26.87
N SER A 245 17.01 11.20 -26.27
CA SER A 245 16.91 10.42 -25.01
C SER A 245 16.42 11.29 -23.85
N ALA A 246 16.88 12.57 -23.78
CA ALA A 246 16.40 13.53 -22.79
C ALA A 246 14.88 13.81 -22.95
N LEU A 247 14.40 14.01 -24.19
CA LEU A 247 12.98 14.22 -24.46
C LEU A 247 12.14 13.00 -24.09
N LEU A 248 12.61 11.79 -24.39
CA LEU A 248 11.94 10.55 -24.01
C LEU A 248 11.87 10.40 -22.50
N LEU A 249 12.93 10.74 -21.76
CA LEU A 249 12.95 10.74 -20.30
C LEU A 249 11.94 11.73 -19.70
N VAL A 250 11.84 12.94 -20.25
CA VAL A 250 10.83 13.93 -19.83
C VAL A 250 9.43 13.38 -20.05
N GLY A 251 9.15 12.81 -21.23
CA GLY A 251 7.86 12.15 -21.52
C GLY A 251 7.55 11.01 -20.58
N PHE A 252 8.54 10.16 -20.30
CA PHE A 252 8.42 9.06 -19.32
C PHE A 252 8.05 9.57 -17.93
N VAL A 253 8.75 10.60 -17.43
CA VAL A 253 8.47 11.20 -16.12
C VAL A 253 7.07 11.80 -16.08
N ALA A 254 6.65 12.52 -17.15
CA ALA A 254 5.31 13.08 -17.23
C ALA A 254 4.22 11.99 -17.16
N ILE A 255 4.38 10.89 -17.90
CA ILE A 255 3.45 9.76 -17.86
C ILE A 255 3.45 9.10 -16.47
N TRP A 256 4.63 8.91 -15.87
CA TRP A 256 4.72 8.37 -14.50
C TRP A 256 3.98 9.25 -13.49
N LEU A 257 4.12 10.57 -13.55
CA LEU A 257 3.36 11.50 -12.71
C LEU A 257 1.85 11.40 -12.93
N CYS A 258 1.40 11.26 -14.18
CA CYS A 258 -0.02 11.00 -14.49
C CYS A 258 -0.51 9.68 -13.87
N LEU A 259 0.30 8.63 -13.91
CA LEU A 259 -0.01 7.36 -13.27
C LEU A 259 -0.07 7.47 -11.73
N ILE A 260 0.79 8.28 -11.11
CA ILE A 260 0.69 8.57 -9.67
C ILE A 260 -0.63 9.26 -9.35
N LEU A 261 -1.04 10.25 -10.14
CA LEU A 261 -2.32 10.94 -9.92
C LEU A 261 -3.52 10.01 -10.13
N GLY A 262 -3.49 9.14 -11.13
CA GLY A 262 -4.53 8.12 -11.35
C GLY A 262 -4.60 7.13 -10.17
N GLY A 263 -3.45 6.63 -9.70
CA GLY A 263 -3.35 5.82 -8.48
C GLY A 263 -3.87 6.57 -7.25
N GLY A 264 -3.65 7.89 -7.21
CA GLY A 264 -4.17 8.79 -6.19
C GLY A 264 -5.68 8.91 -6.18
N ALA A 265 -6.30 9.00 -7.35
CA ALA A 265 -7.76 8.97 -7.47
C ALA A 265 -8.34 7.65 -6.95
N LEU A 266 -7.73 6.51 -7.28
CA LEU A 266 -8.13 5.20 -6.79
C LEU A 266 -7.94 5.06 -5.28
N HIS A 267 -6.86 5.59 -4.73
CA HIS A 267 -6.61 5.59 -3.28
C HIS A 267 -7.64 6.46 -2.55
N ALA A 268 -7.90 7.67 -3.04
CA ALA A 268 -8.90 8.57 -2.50
C ALA A 268 -10.32 7.95 -2.57
N TRP A 269 -10.68 7.31 -3.69
CA TRP A 269 -11.93 6.57 -3.82
C TRP A 269 -12.07 5.50 -2.73
N GLY A 270 -11.04 4.68 -2.53
CA GLY A 270 -11.05 3.67 -1.49
C GLY A 270 -11.21 4.27 -0.09
N SER A 271 -10.51 5.37 0.22
CA SER A 271 -10.61 6.05 1.51
C SER A 271 -12.01 6.65 1.75
N VAL A 272 -12.61 7.32 0.75
CA VAL A 272 -13.97 7.88 0.84
C VAL A 272 -15.02 6.77 0.99
N ALA A 273 -14.90 5.69 0.22
CA ALA A 273 -15.82 4.55 0.30
C ALA A 273 -15.79 3.90 1.69
N TRP A 274 -14.62 3.74 2.30
CA TRP A 274 -14.49 3.28 3.69
C TRP A 274 -15.27 4.13 4.67
N THR A 275 -15.16 5.47 4.57
CA THR A 275 -15.88 6.39 5.45
C THR A 275 -17.37 6.15 5.36
N ARG A 276 -17.93 6.06 4.13
CA ARG A 276 -19.36 5.86 3.89
C ARG A 276 -19.89 4.51 4.37
N ILE A 277 -19.08 3.44 4.21
CA ILE A 277 -19.44 2.09 4.69
C ILE A 277 -19.51 2.06 6.21
N LEU A 278 -18.56 2.69 6.90
CA LEU A 278 -18.52 2.70 8.35
C LEU A 278 -19.58 3.63 8.97
N ASP A 279 -19.89 4.75 8.32
CA ASP A 279 -20.97 5.67 8.75
C ASP A 279 -22.33 4.98 8.61
N ALA A 280 -22.65 4.38 7.46
CA ALA A 280 -23.91 3.66 7.26
C ALA A 280 -24.12 2.56 8.32
N ALA A 281 -23.06 1.80 8.65
CA ALA A 281 -23.13 0.80 9.72
C ALA A 281 -23.26 1.40 11.14
N ALA A 282 -23.01 2.70 11.32
CA ALA A 282 -23.27 3.40 12.58
C ALA A 282 -24.71 3.94 12.66
N GLU A 283 -25.25 4.43 11.55
CA GLU A 283 -26.62 4.99 11.45
C GLU A 283 -27.70 3.92 11.62
N ASP A 284 -27.55 2.73 11.02
CA ASP A 284 -28.50 1.61 11.16
C ASP A 284 -28.78 1.23 12.63
N ARG A 285 -27.96 1.67 13.57
CA ARG A 285 -28.13 1.44 15.01
C ARG A 285 -28.79 2.58 15.75
N GLY A 286 -28.65 3.82 15.24
CA GLY A 286 -29.36 4.97 15.81
C GLY A 286 -30.87 4.88 15.60
N THR A 287 -31.27 4.24 14.53
CA THR A 287 -32.70 4.01 14.19
C THR A 287 -33.31 2.79 14.89
N ALA A 288 -32.47 1.88 15.46
CA ALA A 288 -32.90 0.71 16.21
C ALA A 288 -33.03 0.96 17.73
N SER A 289 -33.06 2.22 18.19
CA SER A 289 -33.43 2.52 19.58
C SER A 289 -34.86 2.10 19.80
N PRO A 290 -35.19 1.22 20.78
CA PRO A 290 -36.55 0.81 21.03
C PRO A 290 -37.37 2.05 21.35
N THR A 291 -38.46 2.25 20.61
CA THR A 291 -39.61 3.02 21.07
C THR A 291 -39.92 2.52 22.48
N VAL A 292 -39.53 3.32 23.48
CA VAL A 292 -40.05 3.13 24.83
C VAL A 292 -41.56 3.34 24.68
N GLU A 293 -42.28 2.25 24.57
CA GLU A 293 -43.71 2.25 24.78
C GLU A 293 -43.93 2.85 26.18
N THR A 294 -44.30 4.13 26.17
CA THR A 294 -44.84 4.79 27.34
C THR A 294 -46.16 4.09 27.59
N THR A 295 -46.11 2.99 28.36
CA THR A 295 -47.31 2.43 28.98
C THR A 295 -47.84 3.51 29.88
N ALA A 296 -48.84 4.25 29.36
CA ALA A 296 -49.73 5.04 30.16
C ALA A 296 -50.47 4.06 31.09
N GLN A 297 -50.06 4.04 32.35
CA GLN A 297 -50.89 3.46 33.42
C GLN A 297 -52.03 4.40 33.69
N PRO A 298 -53.25 3.83 33.87
CA PRO A 298 -54.45 4.56 34.15
C PRO A 298 -54.47 5.19 35.54
#